data_20eb13f80b4bca75be150ae3a0197b14
#
_entry.id   20eb13f80b4bca75be150ae3a0197b14
#
_cell.length_a   1.000
_cell.length_b   1.000
_cell.length_c   1.000
_cell.angle_alpha   90.00
_cell.angle_beta   90.00
_cell.angle_gamma   90.00
#
_symmetry.space_group_name_H-M   'P 1'
#
loop_
_entity.id
_entity.type
_entity.pdbx_description
1 polymer ?
#
loop_
_entity_poly.entity_id
_entity_poly.type
_entity_poly.pdbx_seq_one_letter_code
_entity_poly.pdbx_strand_id
1 'polypeptide(L)'
;MMTSERTFLPAAGRDFLLPAYDPLTRLLGVDRARRALVEQATLRAYFRVLDIGCGTGSLAVLVKTLYPAVQVVGVDPDPRALDLARRKADGAGLSVKFDRAFGDALGYPDASFDRVLSSMMLHHVPDEEKPRMLREICRVLKPGGRLELLDFDGPDGGLHGALGRLLHSHARLRGNSEDRVLQLLREAGFSDVRRTASTRAFFGRLAYYQARVSGD
;
A
#
# COMPACT_ATOMS: atom_id res chain seq x y z
N MET A 1 -18.79 -27.53 0.00
CA MET A 1 -17.78 -26.86 0.83
C MET A 1 -18.05 -25.38 0.72
N MET A 2 -18.66 -24.75 1.72
CA MET A 2 -18.89 -23.29 1.74
C MET A 2 -17.55 -22.62 1.95
N THR A 3 -17.04 -21.92 0.95
CA THR A 3 -15.87 -21.04 1.09
C THR A 3 -16.29 -19.91 2.02
N SER A 4 -15.76 -19.92 3.24
CA SER A 4 -15.86 -18.79 4.16
C SER A 4 -15.37 -17.54 3.42
N GLU A 5 -16.26 -16.60 3.10
CA GLU A 5 -15.85 -15.29 2.59
C GLU A 5 -15.01 -14.61 3.67
N ARG A 6 -13.71 -14.47 3.40
CA ARG A 6 -12.80 -13.70 4.27
C ARG A 6 -13.29 -12.27 4.30
N THR A 7 -13.49 -11.74 5.50
CA THR A 7 -13.87 -10.34 5.69
C THR A 7 -12.66 -9.42 5.49
N PHE A 8 -12.86 -8.31 4.81
CA PHE A 8 -11.88 -7.23 4.67
C PHE A 8 -12.53 -5.90 5.05
N LEU A 9 -11.72 -4.90 5.31
CA LEU A 9 -12.21 -3.54 5.55
C LEU A 9 -12.08 -2.72 4.27
N PRO A 10 -13.21 -2.15 3.79
CA PRO A 10 -13.16 -1.25 2.63
C PRO A 10 -12.24 -0.06 2.87
N ALA A 11 -11.55 0.40 1.83
CA ALA A 11 -10.56 1.50 1.87
C ALA A 11 -11.10 2.80 2.50
N ALA A 12 -12.40 3.08 2.36
CA ALA A 12 -13.07 4.26 2.93
C ALA A 12 -13.81 3.95 4.25
N GLY A 13 -13.63 2.76 4.85
CA GLY A 13 -14.36 2.31 6.03
C GLY A 13 -15.86 2.04 5.76
N ARG A 14 -16.43 2.56 4.67
CA ARG A 14 -17.81 2.36 4.20
C ARG A 14 -17.90 2.46 2.68
N ASP A 15 -18.54 1.52 2.05
CA ASP A 15 -18.63 1.39 0.58
C ASP A 15 -19.14 2.64 -0.16
N PHE A 16 -20.09 3.37 0.42
CA PHE A 16 -20.68 4.55 -0.21
C PHE A 16 -19.75 5.78 -0.26
N LEU A 17 -18.65 5.77 0.49
CA LEU A 17 -17.66 6.87 0.50
C LEU A 17 -16.56 6.68 -0.55
N LEU A 18 -16.45 5.52 -1.19
CA LEU A 18 -15.43 5.23 -2.19
C LEU A 18 -15.34 6.26 -3.34
N PRO A 19 -16.45 6.77 -3.92
CA PRO A 19 -16.37 7.77 -4.99
C PRO A 19 -15.80 9.12 -4.53
N ALA A 20 -16.02 9.49 -3.25
CA ALA A 20 -15.52 10.72 -2.66
C ALA A 20 -14.10 10.58 -2.07
N TYR A 21 -13.58 9.35 -2.00
CA TYR A 21 -12.28 9.06 -1.37
C TYR A 21 -11.13 9.78 -2.07
N ASP A 22 -11.07 9.71 -3.41
CA ASP A 22 -9.97 10.32 -4.18
C ASP A 22 -9.94 11.85 -4.12
N PRO A 23 -11.06 12.59 -4.33
CA PRO A 23 -11.07 14.03 -4.15
C PRO A 23 -10.65 14.45 -2.73
N LEU A 24 -11.13 13.71 -1.72
CA LEU A 24 -10.80 14.00 -0.33
C LEU A 24 -9.31 13.77 -0.03
N THR A 25 -8.74 12.63 -0.44
CA THR A 25 -7.32 12.32 -0.21
C THR A 25 -6.39 13.27 -0.96
N ARG A 26 -6.81 13.73 -2.17
CA ARG A 26 -6.10 14.76 -2.93
C ARG A 26 -6.05 16.09 -2.17
N LEU A 27 -7.19 16.55 -1.67
CA LEU A 27 -7.30 17.79 -0.89
C LEU A 27 -6.46 17.70 0.41
N LEU A 28 -6.36 16.53 1.00
CA LEU A 28 -5.65 16.26 2.26
C LEU A 28 -4.13 16.02 2.08
N GLY A 29 -3.58 16.18 0.87
CA GLY A 29 -2.14 16.11 0.60
C GLY A 29 -1.57 14.71 0.40
N VAL A 30 -2.40 13.66 0.33
CA VAL A 30 -1.96 12.27 0.14
C VAL A 30 -1.27 12.08 -1.21
N ASP A 31 -1.72 12.78 -2.24
CA ASP A 31 -1.13 12.67 -3.59
C ASP A 31 0.33 13.13 -3.61
N ARG A 32 0.69 14.16 -2.83
CA ARG A 32 2.09 14.57 -2.67
C ARG A 32 2.91 13.50 -1.97
N ALA A 33 2.35 12.87 -0.94
CA ALA A 33 3.02 11.78 -0.23
C ALA A 33 3.20 10.54 -1.12
N ARG A 34 2.18 10.18 -1.93
CA ARG A 34 2.29 9.09 -2.92
C ARG A 34 3.34 9.38 -3.98
N ARG A 35 3.42 10.62 -4.47
CA ARG A 35 4.46 11.02 -5.45
C ARG A 35 5.86 10.84 -4.86
N ALA A 36 6.10 11.28 -3.63
CA ALA A 36 7.38 11.08 -2.95
C ALA A 36 7.72 9.59 -2.76
N LEU A 37 6.71 8.74 -2.45
CA LEU A 37 6.90 7.29 -2.39
C LEU A 37 7.34 6.71 -3.74
N VAL A 38 6.72 7.14 -4.85
CA VAL A 38 7.06 6.68 -6.20
C VAL A 38 8.47 7.15 -6.61
N GLU A 39 8.84 8.38 -6.28
CA GLU A 39 10.18 8.93 -6.54
C GLU A 39 11.26 8.15 -5.77
N GLN A 40 10.99 7.82 -4.50
CA GLN A 40 11.88 7.00 -3.66
C GLN A 40 12.08 5.59 -4.24
N ALA A 41 11.08 5.02 -4.91
CA ALA A 41 11.14 3.67 -5.46
C ALA A 41 12.19 3.50 -6.57
N THR A 42 12.73 4.58 -7.13
CA THR A 42 13.74 4.58 -8.20
C THR A 42 13.41 3.60 -9.31
N LEU A 43 12.21 3.77 -9.89
CA LEU A 43 11.69 2.88 -10.92
C LEU A 43 12.52 3.01 -12.22
N ARG A 44 12.70 1.88 -12.91
CA ARG A 44 13.38 1.81 -14.20
C ARG A 44 12.42 1.28 -15.26
N ALA A 45 12.72 1.58 -16.53
CA ALA A 45 11.97 1.02 -17.65
C ALA A 45 11.88 -0.51 -17.54
N TYR A 46 10.73 -1.05 -17.87
CA TYR A 46 10.41 -2.49 -17.86
C TYR A 46 10.37 -3.16 -16.48
N PHE A 47 10.55 -2.41 -15.40
CA PHE A 47 10.28 -2.96 -14.08
C PHE A 47 8.84 -3.44 -13.98
N ARG A 48 8.66 -4.54 -13.25
CA ARG A 48 7.35 -5.03 -12.85
C ARG A 48 7.06 -4.59 -11.42
N VAL A 49 6.02 -3.78 -11.26
CA VAL A 49 5.66 -3.12 -10.01
C VAL A 49 4.31 -3.62 -9.53
N LEU A 50 4.22 -4.01 -8.27
CA LEU A 50 2.98 -4.37 -7.59
C LEU A 50 2.55 -3.21 -6.67
N ASP A 51 1.32 -2.74 -6.79
CA ASP A 51 0.64 -1.87 -5.83
C ASP A 51 -0.29 -2.75 -4.96
N ILE A 52 0.12 -3.03 -3.72
CA ILE A 52 -0.63 -3.92 -2.81
C ILE A 52 -1.57 -3.10 -1.92
N GLY A 53 -2.85 -3.52 -1.87
CA GLY A 53 -3.93 -2.74 -1.28
C GLY A 53 -4.19 -1.48 -2.11
N CYS A 54 -4.28 -1.64 -3.44
CA CYS A 54 -4.33 -0.52 -4.38
C CYS A 54 -5.62 0.32 -4.28
N GLY A 55 -6.67 -0.21 -3.61
CA GLY A 55 -7.96 0.45 -3.46
C GLY A 55 -8.51 0.92 -4.80
N THR A 56 -8.78 2.21 -4.93
CA THR A 56 -9.27 2.85 -6.17
C THR A 56 -8.18 3.09 -7.23
N GLY A 57 -6.98 2.52 -7.05
CA GLY A 57 -5.90 2.51 -8.05
C GLY A 57 -5.11 3.82 -8.19
N SER A 58 -5.24 4.77 -7.24
CA SER A 58 -4.61 6.10 -7.37
C SER A 58 -3.08 6.02 -7.45
N LEU A 59 -2.44 5.13 -6.66
CA LEU A 59 -0.98 4.95 -6.70
C LEU A 59 -0.55 4.21 -7.98
N ALA A 60 -1.25 3.15 -8.37
CA ALA A 60 -0.98 2.41 -9.61
C ALA A 60 -1.06 3.30 -10.86
N VAL A 61 -2.11 4.14 -10.94
CA VAL A 61 -2.28 5.13 -12.03
C VAL A 61 -1.16 6.16 -12.00
N LEU A 62 -0.78 6.68 -10.82
CA LEU A 62 0.33 7.62 -10.69
C LEU A 62 1.65 7.02 -11.18
N VAL A 63 1.97 5.78 -10.76
CA VAL A 63 3.17 5.07 -11.23
C VAL A 63 3.17 4.95 -12.75
N LYS A 64 2.06 4.51 -13.34
CA LYS A 64 1.97 4.31 -14.80
C LYS A 64 2.05 5.61 -15.58
N THR A 65 1.52 6.71 -15.01
CA THR A 65 1.61 8.07 -15.61
C THR A 65 3.06 8.57 -15.62
N LEU A 66 3.78 8.41 -14.50
CA LEU A 66 5.16 8.92 -14.38
C LEU A 66 6.18 8.02 -15.08
N TYR A 67 5.90 6.73 -15.19
CA TYR A 67 6.80 5.71 -15.75
C TYR A 67 6.07 4.83 -16.78
N PRO A 68 5.76 5.32 -17.98
CA PRO A 68 4.93 4.60 -18.96
C PRO A 68 5.47 3.23 -19.37
N ALA A 69 6.80 3.04 -19.32
CA ALA A 69 7.45 1.76 -19.67
C ALA A 69 7.41 0.70 -18.55
N VAL A 70 6.95 1.05 -17.35
CA VAL A 70 6.82 0.12 -16.22
C VAL A 70 5.56 -0.74 -16.39
N GLN A 71 5.64 -2.01 -16.03
CA GLN A 71 4.47 -2.90 -15.93
C GLN A 71 3.88 -2.77 -14.53
N VAL A 72 2.65 -2.28 -14.42
CA VAL A 72 1.98 -2.05 -13.14
C VAL A 72 0.85 -3.06 -12.94
N VAL A 73 0.84 -3.68 -11.78
CA VAL A 73 -0.25 -4.54 -11.30
C VAL A 73 -0.75 -3.97 -9.97
N GLY A 74 -2.04 -3.76 -9.84
CA GLY A 74 -2.70 -3.41 -8.57
C GLY A 74 -3.46 -4.61 -8.03
N VAL A 75 -3.39 -4.85 -6.70
CA VAL A 75 -4.18 -5.89 -6.03
C VAL A 75 -4.94 -5.32 -4.85
N ASP A 76 -6.19 -5.75 -4.71
CA ASP A 76 -7.07 -5.39 -3.59
C ASP A 76 -8.11 -6.50 -3.38
N PRO A 77 -8.56 -6.80 -2.15
CA PRO A 77 -9.64 -7.76 -1.93
C PRO A 77 -11.02 -7.21 -2.32
N ASP A 78 -11.20 -5.87 -2.37
CA ASP A 78 -12.48 -5.23 -2.65
C ASP A 78 -12.74 -5.11 -4.18
N PRO A 79 -13.71 -5.87 -4.73
CA PRO A 79 -14.02 -5.80 -6.15
C PRO A 79 -14.58 -4.43 -6.58
N ARG A 80 -15.27 -3.70 -5.68
CA ARG A 80 -15.83 -2.38 -5.99
C ARG A 80 -14.73 -1.33 -6.11
N ALA A 81 -13.71 -1.41 -5.24
CA ALA A 81 -12.53 -0.57 -5.35
C ALA A 81 -11.77 -0.83 -6.66
N LEU A 82 -11.61 -2.11 -7.03
CA LEU A 82 -10.98 -2.50 -8.28
C LEU A 82 -11.74 -2.03 -9.52
N ASP A 83 -13.08 -2.00 -9.48
CA ASP A 83 -13.88 -1.47 -10.58
C ASP A 83 -13.69 0.04 -10.75
N LEU A 84 -13.53 0.78 -9.65
CA LEU A 84 -13.16 2.19 -9.70
C LEU A 84 -11.73 2.38 -10.24
N ALA A 85 -10.79 1.51 -9.83
CA ALA A 85 -9.41 1.54 -10.30
C ALA A 85 -9.31 1.32 -11.82
N ARG A 86 -10.04 0.32 -12.34
CA ARG A 86 -10.11 0.06 -13.80
C ARG A 86 -10.65 1.25 -14.55
N ARG A 87 -11.82 1.78 -14.14
CA ARG A 87 -12.40 2.98 -14.78
C ARG A 87 -11.46 4.17 -14.75
N LYS A 88 -10.70 4.37 -13.67
CA LYS A 88 -9.72 5.45 -13.56
C LYS A 88 -8.55 5.26 -14.53
N ALA A 89 -8.01 4.06 -14.64
CA ALA A 89 -6.92 3.76 -15.57
C ALA A 89 -7.39 3.89 -17.02
N ASP A 90 -8.55 3.34 -17.37
CA ASP A 90 -9.15 3.42 -18.70
C ASP A 90 -9.42 4.87 -19.09
N GLY A 91 -10.01 5.67 -18.20
CA GLY A 91 -10.28 7.09 -18.42
C GLY A 91 -9.01 7.94 -18.61
N ALA A 92 -7.87 7.47 -18.11
CA ALA A 92 -6.56 8.07 -18.33
C ALA A 92 -5.81 7.48 -19.54
N GLY A 93 -6.37 6.50 -20.25
CA GLY A 93 -5.71 5.81 -21.36
C GLY A 93 -4.50 4.95 -20.92
N LEU A 94 -4.49 4.48 -19.67
CA LEU A 94 -3.35 3.78 -19.09
C LEU A 94 -3.62 2.27 -18.98
N SER A 95 -2.67 1.46 -19.44
CA SER A 95 -2.72 0.00 -19.27
C SER A 95 -2.16 -0.40 -17.90
N VAL A 96 -3.06 -0.71 -16.96
CA VAL A 96 -2.76 -1.22 -15.62
C VAL A 96 -3.58 -2.48 -15.38
N LYS A 97 -2.95 -3.55 -14.90
CA LYS A 97 -3.65 -4.77 -14.52
C LYS A 97 -4.16 -4.65 -13.08
N PHE A 98 -5.41 -5.04 -12.84
CA PHE A 98 -5.99 -5.08 -11.50
C PHE A 98 -6.56 -6.47 -11.20
N ASP A 99 -6.01 -7.12 -10.17
CA ASP A 99 -6.39 -8.47 -9.75
C ASP A 99 -7.00 -8.45 -8.33
N ARG A 100 -8.02 -9.29 -8.10
CA ARG A 100 -8.57 -9.48 -6.77
C ARG A 100 -7.71 -10.47 -6.00
N ALA A 101 -7.08 -10.01 -4.91
CA ALA A 101 -6.28 -10.86 -4.03
C ALA A 101 -6.22 -10.28 -2.61
N PHE A 102 -6.04 -11.16 -1.62
CA PHE A 102 -5.63 -10.77 -0.28
C PHE A 102 -4.10 -10.64 -0.22
N GLY A 103 -3.61 -9.74 0.63
CA GLY A 103 -2.18 -9.45 0.72
C GLY A 103 -1.32 -10.61 1.21
N ASP A 104 -1.91 -11.58 1.91
CA ASP A 104 -1.27 -12.81 2.38
C ASP A 104 -1.43 -14.01 1.42
N ALA A 105 -2.03 -13.79 0.23
CA ALA A 105 -2.27 -14.83 -0.78
C ALA A 105 -2.35 -14.16 -2.18
N LEU A 106 -1.22 -13.68 -2.68
CA LEU A 106 -1.14 -12.85 -3.90
C LEU A 106 -1.32 -13.64 -5.20
N GLY A 107 -1.10 -14.95 -5.19
CA GLY A 107 -1.27 -15.80 -6.38
C GLY A 107 -0.23 -15.58 -7.49
N TYR A 108 0.85 -14.87 -7.22
CA TYR A 108 1.98 -14.71 -8.16
C TYR A 108 3.12 -15.65 -7.80
N PRO A 109 3.92 -16.09 -8.79
CA PRO A 109 5.15 -16.86 -8.54
C PRO A 109 6.14 -16.07 -7.67
N ASP A 110 7.08 -16.79 -7.05
CA ASP A 110 8.23 -16.21 -6.36
C ASP A 110 9.02 -15.30 -7.31
N ALA A 111 9.67 -14.30 -6.78
CA ALA A 111 10.56 -13.42 -7.54
C ALA A 111 9.91 -12.80 -8.80
N SER A 112 8.63 -12.41 -8.72
CA SER A 112 7.85 -11.87 -9.84
C SER A 112 7.98 -10.36 -10.03
N PHE A 113 8.33 -9.61 -8.98
CA PHE A 113 8.28 -8.15 -9.00
C PHE A 113 9.62 -7.51 -8.63
N ASP A 114 9.95 -6.42 -9.33
CA ASP A 114 11.14 -5.61 -9.04
C ASP A 114 10.90 -4.66 -7.87
N ARG A 115 9.64 -4.20 -7.73
CA ARG A 115 9.17 -3.33 -6.64
C ARG A 115 7.78 -3.73 -6.19
N VAL A 116 7.56 -3.62 -4.89
CA VAL A 116 6.23 -3.59 -4.29
C VAL A 116 6.04 -2.24 -3.64
N LEU A 117 4.93 -1.59 -3.95
CA LEU A 117 4.50 -0.33 -3.34
C LEU A 117 3.27 -0.59 -2.49
N SER A 118 3.16 0.11 -1.37
CA SER A 118 1.96 0.12 -0.54
C SER A 118 1.73 1.52 0.02
N SER A 119 0.51 2.03 -0.08
CA SER A 119 0.17 3.35 0.42
C SER A 119 -1.12 3.31 1.23
N MET A 120 -1.01 3.62 2.52
CA MET A 120 -2.16 3.77 3.43
C MET A 120 -3.01 2.48 3.55
N MET A 121 -2.36 1.32 3.58
CA MET A 121 -3.03 0.01 3.63
C MET A 121 -2.70 -0.80 4.89
N LEU A 122 -1.43 -0.78 5.35
CA LEU A 122 -0.96 -1.66 6.42
C LEU A 122 -1.76 -1.49 7.73
N HIS A 123 -2.21 -0.27 8.03
CA HIS A 123 -3.05 0.01 9.20
C HIS A 123 -4.47 -0.57 9.12
N HIS A 124 -4.93 -1.02 7.94
CA HIS A 124 -6.19 -1.74 7.78
C HIS A 124 -6.06 -3.24 8.05
N VAL A 125 -4.84 -3.77 7.99
CA VAL A 125 -4.56 -5.20 8.20
C VAL A 125 -4.55 -5.52 9.70
N PRO A 126 -5.27 -6.56 10.15
CA PRO A 126 -5.18 -7.05 11.52
C PRO A 126 -3.74 -7.40 11.90
N ASP A 127 -3.33 -7.11 13.14
CA ASP A 127 -1.93 -7.28 13.57
C ASP A 127 -1.44 -8.72 13.42
N GLU A 128 -2.32 -9.70 13.61
CA GLU A 128 -2.05 -11.13 13.43
C GLU A 128 -1.86 -11.55 11.96
N GLU A 129 -2.36 -10.77 11.01
CA GLU A 129 -2.24 -11.05 9.57
C GLU A 129 -1.03 -10.36 8.92
N LYS A 130 -0.54 -9.24 9.50
CA LYS A 130 0.61 -8.47 8.98
C LYS A 130 1.84 -9.34 8.70
N PRO A 131 2.27 -10.25 9.61
CA PRO A 131 3.44 -11.08 9.35
C PRO A 131 3.30 -12.00 8.14
N ARG A 132 2.11 -12.55 7.90
CA ARG A 132 1.86 -13.41 6.72
C ARG A 132 1.89 -12.60 5.44
N MET A 133 1.24 -11.45 5.43
CA MET A 133 1.23 -10.53 4.29
C MET A 133 2.65 -10.06 3.93
N LEU A 134 3.45 -9.66 4.92
CA LEU A 134 4.81 -9.18 4.67
C LEU A 134 5.74 -10.28 4.16
N ARG A 135 5.58 -11.54 4.64
CA ARG A 135 6.30 -12.69 4.06
C ARG A 135 5.89 -12.96 2.61
N GLU A 136 4.62 -12.83 2.29
CA GLU A 136 4.13 -13.00 0.93
C GLU A 136 4.67 -11.90 0.00
N ILE A 137 4.75 -10.65 0.47
CA ILE A 137 5.42 -9.55 -0.25
C ILE A 137 6.91 -9.88 -0.48
N CYS A 138 7.61 -10.37 0.55
CA CYS A 138 9.01 -10.77 0.45
C CYS A 138 9.19 -11.88 -0.60
N ARG A 139 8.32 -12.89 -0.62
CA ARG A 139 8.34 -14.02 -1.56
C ARG A 139 8.19 -13.58 -3.02
N VAL A 140 7.26 -12.66 -3.30
CA VAL A 140 7.00 -12.23 -4.68
C VAL A 140 8.01 -11.20 -5.20
N LEU A 141 8.82 -10.59 -4.34
CA LEU A 141 9.91 -9.72 -4.74
C LEU A 141 11.09 -10.53 -5.26
N LYS A 142 11.72 -10.05 -6.34
CA LYS A 142 12.97 -10.59 -6.87
C LYS A 142 14.12 -10.42 -5.87
N PRO A 143 15.19 -11.23 -5.94
CA PRO A 143 16.45 -10.91 -5.27
C PRO A 143 16.89 -9.47 -5.56
N GLY A 144 17.23 -8.71 -4.53
CA GLY A 144 17.52 -7.26 -4.64
C GLY A 144 16.30 -6.36 -4.88
N GLY A 145 15.10 -6.95 -5.00
CA GLY A 145 13.83 -6.21 -5.07
C GLY A 145 13.52 -5.45 -3.78
N ARG A 146 12.62 -4.46 -3.86
CA ARG A 146 12.32 -3.60 -2.70
C ARG A 146 10.83 -3.39 -2.49
N LEU A 147 10.46 -3.36 -1.21
CA LEU A 147 9.20 -2.81 -0.73
C LEU A 147 9.39 -1.33 -0.40
N GLU A 148 8.49 -0.49 -0.88
CA GLU A 148 8.34 0.92 -0.50
C GLU A 148 6.95 1.07 0.15
N LEU A 149 6.91 1.43 1.41
CA LEU A 149 5.69 1.53 2.20
C LEU A 149 5.49 2.95 2.71
N LEU A 150 4.30 3.49 2.53
CA LEU A 150 3.81 4.74 3.12
C LEU A 150 2.61 4.42 4.00
N ASP A 151 2.72 4.68 5.30
CA ASP A 151 1.59 4.46 6.21
C ASP A 151 1.63 5.41 7.41
N PHE A 152 0.61 5.34 8.25
CA PHE A 152 0.56 6.10 9.50
C PHE A 152 1.73 5.73 10.42
N ASP A 153 2.26 6.75 11.10
CA ASP A 153 3.35 6.64 12.06
C ASP A 153 2.80 6.75 13.49
N GLY A 154 2.08 5.71 13.89
CA GLY A 154 1.51 5.63 15.22
C GLY A 154 0.36 6.61 15.51
N PRO A 155 -0.13 6.64 16.77
CA PRO A 155 -1.16 7.58 17.18
C PRO A 155 -0.58 8.99 17.34
N ASP A 156 -1.09 9.96 16.61
CA ASP A 156 -0.71 11.37 16.75
C ASP A 156 -1.51 12.04 17.88
N GLY A 157 -0.83 12.75 18.77
CA GLY A 157 -1.37 13.35 20.00
C GLY A 157 -1.92 14.77 19.85
N GLY A 158 -2.53 15.14 18.69
CA GLY A 158 -3.06 16.48 18.45
C GLY A 158 -4.52 16.53 18.01
N LEU A 159 -5.03 17.72 17.72
CA LEU A 159 -6.40 17.92 17.19
C LEU A 159 -6.61 17.12 15.89
N HIS A 160 -5.57 17.01 15.07
CA HIS A 160 -5.52 16.20 13.86
C HIS A 160 -5.57 14.69 14.17
N GLY A 161 -4.96 14.26 15.29
CA GLY A 161 -5.07 12.90 15.80
C GLY A 161 -6.47 12.56 16.33
N ALA A 162 -7.28 13.55 16.75
CA ALA A 162 -8.66 13.32 17.14
C ALA A 162 -9.55 12.98 15.94
N LEU A 163 -9.34 13.63 14.79
CA LEU A 163 -10.04 13.33 13.55
C LEU A 163 -9.57 11.98 12.96
N GLY A 164 -8.27 11.69 13.03
CA GLY A 164 -7.72 10.38 12.67
C GLY A 164 -8.28 9.25 13.53
N ARG A 165 -8.51 9.52 14.83
CA ARG A 165 -9.16 8.58 15.76
C ARG A 165 -10.64 8.31 15.43
N LEU A 166 -11.35 9.31 14.92
CA LEU A 166 -12.74 9.17 14.48
C LEU A 166 -12.85 8.32 13.21
N LEU A 167 -11.83 8.41 12.34
CA LEU A 167 -11.80 7.70 11.05
C LEU A 167 -11.14 6.31 11.17
N HIS A 168 -10.27 6.07 12.15
CA HIS A 168 -9.52 4.82 12.32
C HIS A 168 -9.51 4.39 13.79
N SER A 169 -9.70 3.10 14.09
CA SER A 169 -9.66 2.62 15.47
C SER A 169 -8.26 2.78 16.08
N HIS A 170 -8.18 3.25 17.33
CA HIS A 170 -6.93 3.44 18.09
C HIS A 170 -6.01 2.20 18.13
N ALA A 171 -6.59 1.01 18.17
CA ALA A 171 -5.84 -0.25 18.22
C ALA A 171 -4.99 -0.45 16.95
N ARG A 172 -5.54 -0.10 15.78
CA ARG A 172 -4.85 -0.27 14.49
C ARG A 172 -3.69 0.69 14.28
N LEU A 173 -3.82 1.93 14.78
CA LEU A 173 -2.73 2.91 14.71
C LEU A 173 -1.57 2.55 15.65
N ARG A 174 -1.83 1.88 16.79
CA ARG A 174 -0.78 1.39 17.70
C ARG A 174 0.06 0.28 17.07
N GLY A 175 -0.54 -0.60 16.28
CA GLY A 175 0.15 -1.67 15.54
C GLY A 175 1.06 -1.16 14.42
N ASN A 176 1.01 0.14 14.11
CA ASN A 176 1.83 0.81 13.10
C ASN A 176 2.85 1.79 13.70
N SER A 177 3.26 1.64 14.97
CA SER A 177 4.41 2.39 15.47
C SER A 177 5.67 2.05 14.66
N GLU A 178 6.58 3.02 14.53
CA GLU A 178 7.82 2.87 13.77
C GLU A 178 8.56 1.59 14.12
N ASP A 179 8.84 1.37 15.42
CA ASP A 179 9.57 0.19 15.89
C ASP A 179 8.87 -1.10 15.50
N ARG A 180 7.54 -1.14 15.58
CA ARG A 180 6.77 -2.33 15.24
C ARG A 180 6.79 -2.64 13.76
N VAL A 181 6.66 -1.63 12.89
CA VAL A 181 6.74 -1.82 11.43
C VAL A 181 8.13 -2.30 11.03
N LEU A 182 9.19 -1.68 11.55
CA LEU A 182 10.57 -2.12 11.26
C LEU A 182 10.84 -3.53 11.76
N GLN A 183 10.33 -3.91 12.93
CA GLN A 183 10.42 -5.26 13.47
C GLN A 183 9.71 -6.27 12.55
N LEU A 184 8.45 -6.01 12.18
CA LEU A 184 7.66 -6.89 11.32
C LEU A 184 8.32 -7.12 9.96
N LEU A 185 8.93 -6.10 9.39
CA LEU A 185 9.66 -6.21 8.13
C LEU A 185 10.89 -7.13 8.27
N ARG A 186 11.67 -7.00 9.35
CA ARG A 186 12.81 -7.89 9.62
C ARG A 186 12.37 -9.34 9.86
N GLU A 187 11.31 -9.54 10.65
CA GLU A 187 10.72 -10.86 10.92
C GLU A 187 10.15 -11.53 9.66
N ALA A 188 9.75 -10.74 8.66
CA ALA A 188 9.28 -11.25 7.37
C ALA A 188 10.41 -11.67 6.41
N GLY A 189 11.69 -11.45 6.77
CA GLY A 189 12.85 -11.84 5.98
C GLY A 189 13.45 -10.72 5.12
N PHE A 190 13.01 -9.48 5.29
CA PHE A 190 13.65 -8.35 4.61
C PHE A 190 14.99 -7.99 5.24
N SER A 191 15.96 -7.64 4.40
CA SER A 191 17.21 -6.99 4.74
C SER A 191 17.11 -5.48 4.50
N ASP A 192 18.11 -4.70 4.96
CA ASP A 192 18.17 -3.23 4.77
C ASP A 192 16.82 -2.52 5.05
N VAL A 193 16.26 -2.84 6.23
CA VAL A 193 14.98 -2.28 6.67
C VAL A 193 15.20 -0.94 7.36
N ARG A 194 14.60 0.11 6.82
CA ARG A 194 14.75 1.47 7.38
C ARG A 194 13.52 2.33 7.15
N ARG A 195 13.32 3.29 8.04
CA ARG A 195 12.49 4.47 7.80
C ARG A 195 13.31 5.47 7.00
N THR A 196 12.77 5.98 5.92
CA THR A 196 13.49 6.90 5.02
C THR A 196 13.10 8.34 5.23
N ALA A 197 11.83 8.60 5.58
CA ALA A 197 11.31 9.93 5.82
C ALA A 197 10.02 9.91 6.63
N SER A 198 9.54 11.08 7.02
CA SER A 198 8.19 11.30 7.50
C SER A 198 7.62 12.60 6.94
N THR A 199 6.29 12.67 6.86
CA THR A 199 5.57 13.87 6.45
C THR A 199 4.31 14.02 7.30
N ARG A 200 3.77 15.23 7.35
CA ARG A 200 2.46 15.48 7.97
C ARG A 200 1.41 15.62 6.90
N ALA A 201 0.35 14.83 7.03
CA ALA A 201 -0.91 15.04 6.33
C ALA A 201 -1.92 15.68 7.28
N PHE A 202 -3.03 16.16 6.75
CA PHE A 202 -4.07 16.81 7.55
C PHE A 202 -4.62 15.92 8.68
N PHE A 203 -4.63 14.60 8.49
CA PHE A 203 -5.20 13.61 9.42
C PHE A 203 -4.15 12.85 10.26
N GLY A 204 -2.87 13.23 10.20
CA GLY A 204 -1.84 12.62 11.03
C GLY A 204 -0.45 12.60 10.40
N ARG A 205 0.47 12.00 11.14
CA ARG A 205 1.85 11.80 10.67
C ARG A 205 1.93 10.52 9.84
N LEU A 206 2.60 10.61 8.69
CA LEU A 206 2.90 9.51 7.80
C LEU A 206 4.41 9.24 7.80
N ALA A 207 4.78 7.98 7.71
CA ALA A 207 6.16 7.55 7.57
C ALA A 207 6.36 6.74 6.28
N TYR A 208 7.56 6.87 5.73
CA TYR A 208 8.03 6.09 4.59
C TYR A 208 9.02 5.05 5.09
N TYR A 209 8.79 3.81 4.68
CA TYR A 209 9.67 2.70 4.99
C TYR A 209 10.17 2.07 3.71
N GLN A 210 11.41 1.62 3.73
CA GLN A 210 12.02 0.85 2.67
C GLN A 210 12.56 -0.45 3.25
N ALA A 211 12.35 -1.54 2.54
CA ALA A 211 12.89 -2.84 2.88
C ALA A 211 13.32 -3.58 1.61
N ARG A 212 14.44 -4.31 1.65
CA ARG A 212 15.01 -5.00 0.50
C ARG A 212 15.01 -6.52 0.74
N VAL A 213 14.76 -7.30 -0.30
CA VAL A 213 15.09 -8.72 -0.32
C VAL A 213 16.57 -8.86 -0.62
N SER A 214 17.29 -9.72 0.11
CA SER A 214 18.71 -10.00 -0.16
C SER A 214 18.89 -10.40 -1.63
N GLY A 215 19.92 -9.83 -2.27
CA GLY A 215 20.39 -10.29 -3.57
C GLY A 215 21.52 -11.27 -3.30
N ASP A 216 21.36 -12.49 -3.73
CA ASP A 216 22.45 -13.45 -3.78
C ASP A 216 23.42 -13.10 -4.90
#